data_a4865e18c8bb1dce5e8d8faf2d983e8f
#
_entry.id   a4865e18c8bb1dce5e8d8faf2d983e8f
#
_cell.length_a   1.000
_cell.length_b   1.000
_cell.length_c   1.000
_cell.angle_alpha   90.00
_cell.angle_beta   90.00
_cell.angle_gamma   90.00
#
_symmetry.space_group_name_H-M   'P 1'
#
loop_
_entity.id
_entity.type
_entity.pdbx_description
1 polymer ?
#
loop_
_entity_poly.entity_id
_entity_poly.type
_entity_poly.pdbx_seq_one_letter_code
_entity_poly.pdbx_strand_id
1 'polypeptide(L)'
;MRQGKVFYQNLFAGIVTETDDGDFTFEYDKNYIQKFPKQFITFSMPVSEKVYKDKRLFPFFEGLIPEGWLLEIASDNWKINKNDRMGLLLACCKNCIGTVSVEPLTTQNDE
;
A
#
# COMPACT_ATOMS: atom_id res chain seq x y z
N MET A 1 -14.00 3.87 -1.08
CA MET A 1 -12.92 3.13 -0.37
C MET A 1 -12.04 2.42 -1.36
N ARG A 2 -10.74 2.60 -1.25
CA ARG A 2 -9.80 1.91 -2.12
C ARG A 2 -8.85 1.09 -1.25
N GLN A 3 -8.49 -0.10 -1.73
CA GLN A 3 -7.64 -1.01 -0.96
C GLN A 3 -6.53 -1.58 -1.82
N GLY A 4 -5.42 -1.90 -1.19
CA GLY A 4 -4.31 -2.54 -1.87
C GLY A 4 -3.80 -3.72 -1.07
N LYS A 5 -3.44 -4.79 -1.76
CA LYS A 5 -2.77 -5.93 -1.14
C LYS A 5 -1.30 -5.61 -1.03
N VAL A 6 -0.75 -5.77 0.16
CA VAL A 6 0.67 -5.50 0.42
C VAL A 6 1.40 -6.82 0.50
N PHE A 7 2.48 -6.95 -0.28
CA PHE A 7 3.30 -8.15 -0.31
C PHE A 7 4.69 -7.84 0.20
N TYR A 8 5.24 -8.74 0.99
CA TYR A 8 6.61 -8.66 1.49
C TYR A 8 7.34 -9.87 0.93
N GLN A 9 8.32 -9.64 0.07
CA GLN A 9 9.05 -10.72 -0.61
C GLN A 9 8.09 -11.71 -1.29
N ASN A 10 7.08 -11.16 -1.96
CA ASN A 10 6.06 -11.92 -2.68
C ASN A 10 5.10 -12.71 -1.76
N LEU A 11 5.14 -12.46 -0.46
CA LEU A 11 4.21 -13.08 0.48
C LEU A 11 3.13 -12.05 0.84
N PHE A 12 1.88 -12.46 0.79
CA PHE A 12 0.77 -11.56 1.14
C PHE A 12 0.87 -11.20 2.62
N ALA A 13 1.13 -9.94 2.91
CA ALA A 13 1.36 -9.49 4.26
C ALA A 13 0.16 -8.79 4.89
N GLY A 14 -0.62 -8.08 4.11
CA GLY A 14 -1.76 -7.36 4.67
C GLY A 14 -2.43 -6.46 3.67
N ILE A 15 -3.31 -5.60 4.16
CA ILE A 15 -4.11 -4.72 3.31
C ILE A 15 -4.01 -3.29 3.79
N VAL A 16 -3.69 -2.39 2.87
CA VAL A 16 -3.73 -0.94 3.12
C VAL A 16 -5.04 -0.44 2.55
N THR A 17 -5.74 0.41 3.29
CA THR A 17 -7.06 0.90 2.91
C THR A 17 -7.11 2.41 3.01
N GLU A 18 -7.73 3.06 2.01
CA GLU A 18 -8.13 4.45 2.11
C GLU A 18 -9.63 4.43 2.38
N THR A 19 -10.05 4.90 3.54
CA THR A 19 -11.47 4.84 3.92
C THR A 19 -12.27 5.94 3.24
N ASP A 20 -13.58 5.84 3.30
CA ASP A 20 -14.44 6.87 2.71
C ASP A 20 -14.29 8.21 3.42
N ASP A 21 -13.83 8.21 4.67
CA ASP A 21 -13.59 9.43 5.42
C ASP A 21 -12.25 10.08 5.09
N GLY A 22 -11.45 9.42 4.27
CA GLY A 22 -10.14 9.97 3.90
C GLY A 22 -8.99 9.54 4.81
N ASP A 23 -9.26 8.64 5.75
CA ASP A 23 -8.20 8.11 6.61
C ASP A 23 -7.55 6.91 5.93
N PHE A 24 -6.38 6.51 6.42
CA PHE A 24 -5.68 5.35 5.90
C PHE A 24 -5.48 4.34 7.02
N THR A 25 -5.64 3.06 6.70
CA THR A 25 -5.39 1.98 7.66
C THR A 25 -4.51 0.92 7.03
N PHE A 26 -3.80 0.19 7.86
CA PHE A 26 -3.05 -0.99 7.42
C PHE A 26 -3.27 -2.08 8.44
N GLU A 27 -3.60 -3.28 7.96
CA GLU A 27 -3.82 -4.42 8.82
C GLU A 27 -3.08 -5.61 8.25
N TYR A 28 -2.27 -6.28 9.09
CA TYR A 28 -1.57 -7.48 8.66
C TYR A 28 -2.56 -8.63 8.51
N ASP A 29 -2.30 -9.49 7.52
CA ASP A 29 -3.09 -10.69 7.32
C ASP A 29 -2.87 -11.67 8.45
N LYS A 30 -3.92 -12.34 8.92
CA LYS A 30 -3.83 -13.25 10.06
C LYS A 30 -2.88 -14.41 9.80
N ASN A 31 -2.90 -14.96 8.60
CA ASN A 31 -1.99 -16.05 8.25
C ASN A 31 -0.55 -15.57 8.25
N TYR A 32 -0.31 -14.35 7.77
CA TYR A 32 1.03 -13.79 7.77
C TYR A 32 1.53 -13.60 9.20
N ILE A 33 0.67 -13.11 10.09
CA ILE A 33 1.03 -12.93 11.50
C ILE A 33 1.45 -14.25 12.12
N GLN A 34 0.72 -15.32 11.83
CA GLN A 34 1.04 -16.62 12.40
C GLN A 34 2.33 -17.20 11.87
N LYS A 35 2.59 -17.04 10.57
CA LYS A 35 3.77 -17.63 9.96
C LYS A 35 5.02 -16.79 10.11
N PHE A 36 4.87 -15.48 10.16
CA PHE A 36 6.01 -14.57 10.15
C PHE A 36 5.85 -13.49 11.23
N PRO A 37 5.75 -13.86 12.49
CA PRO A 37 5.42 -12.89 13.55
C PRO A 37 6.48 -11.83 13.81
N LYS A 38 7.67 -11.98 13.23
CA LYS A 38 8.72 -11.00 13.42
C LYS A 38 9.17 -10.32 12.14
N GLN A 39 8.50 -10.62 11.01
CA GLN A 39 8.89 -10.02 9.73
C GLN A 39 7.97 -8.86 9.39
N PHE A 40 8.20 -7.70 10.02
CA PHE A 40 7.40 -6.53 9.73
C PHE A 40 7.79 -5.92 8.37
N ILE A 41 6.86 -5.20 7.75
CA ILE A 41 7.16 -4.52 6.50
C ILE A 41 7.98 -3.26 6.75
N THR A 42 7.87 -2.66 7.91
CA THR A 42 8.66 -1.50 8.31
C THR A 42 8.67 -1.40 9.82
N PHE A 43 9.70 -0.73 10.37
CA PHE A 43 9.84 -0.57 11.80
C PHE A 43 8.65 0.10 12.47
N SER A 44 8.01 1.04 11.80
CA SER A 44 6.90 1.78 12.39
C SER A 44 5.63 0.96 12.46
N MET A 45 5.59 -0.19 11.80
CA MET A 45 4.41 -1.05 11.82
C MET A 45 4.82 -2.51 12.09
N PRO A 46 5.20 -2.82 13.35
CA PRO A 46 5.54 -4.20 13.70
C PRO A 46 4.38 -5.15 13.46
N VAL A 47 4.67 -6.43 13.24
CA VAL A 47 3.63 -7.42 13.03
C VAL A 47 2.76 -7.51 14.27
N SER A 48 1.46 -7.37 14.10
CA SER A 48 0.52 -7.30 15.20
C SER A 48 -0.89 -7.48 14.67
N GLU A 49 -1.84 -7.85 15.52
CA GLU A 49 -3.24 -7.90 15.13
C GLU A 49 -3.89 -6.53 15.19
N LYS A 50 -3.13 -5.52 15.61
CA LYS A 50 -3.63 -4.17 15.70
C LYS A 50 -3.77 -3.56 14.32
N VAL A 51 -4.81 -2.76 14.11
CA VAL A 51 -4.98 -2.01 12.86
C VAL A 51 -4.28 -0.67 13.05
N TYR A 52 -3.37 -0.36 12.14
CA TYR A 52 -2.67 0.93 12.15
C TYR A 52 -3.53 1.94 11.39
N LYS A 53 -3.62 3.17 11.88
CA LYS A 53 -4.44 4.20 11.27
C LYS A 53 -3.71 5.53 11.24
N ASP A 54 -3.89 6.29 10.17
CA ASP A 54 -3.34 7.63 10.05
C ASP A 54 -4.27 8.45 9.17
N LYS A 55 -4.19 9.75 9.28
CA LYS A 55 -4.98 10.65 8.46
C LYS A 55 -4.34 10.87 7.10
N ARG A 56 -3.12 10.43 6.90
CA ARG A 56 -2.41 10.52 5.64
C ARG A 56 -1.89 9.13 5.31
N LEU A 57 -1.56 8.92 4.05
CA LEU A 57 -0.90 7.68 3.67
C LEU A 57 0.37 7.53 4.49
N PHE A 58 0.59 6.33 5.02
CA PHE A 58 1.72 6.09 5.90
C PHE A 58 3.04 6.46 5.21
N PRO A 59 3.97 7.06 5.93
CA PRO A 59 5.26 7.46 5.32
C PRO A 59 5.98 6.32 4.59
N PHE A 60 5.86 5.10 5.11
CA PHE A 60 6.46 3.95 4.46
C PHE A 60 5.92 3.77 3.04
N PHE A 61 4.59 3.86 2.87
CA PHE A 61 3.98 3.70 1.56
C PHE A 61 4.23 4.92 0.67
N GLU A 62 4.29 6.12 1.26
CA GLU A 62 4.64 7.30 0.49
C GLU A 62 6.02 7.13 -0.13
N GLY A 63 6.94 6.51 0.58
CA GLY A 63 8.29 6.29 0.08
C GLY A 63 8.38 5.29 -1.06
N LEU A 64 7.31 4.51 -1.31
CA LEU A 64 7.30 3.59 -2.44
C LEU A 64 6.86 4.28 -3.73
N ILE A 65 6.25 5.44 -3.64
CA ILE A 65 5.77 6.17 -4.82
C ILE A 65 6.97 6.87 -5.48
N PRO A 66 7.09 6.78 -6.82
CA PRO A 66 8.19 7.43 -7.51
C PRO A 66 8.21 8.94 -7.24
N GLU A 67 9.39 9.53 -7.24
CA GLU A 67 9.55 10.95 -7.00
C GLU A 67 10.14 11.64 -8.22
N GLY A 68 10.02 12.96 -8.24
CA GLY A 68 10.63 13.77 -9.27
C GLY A 68 10.09 13.45 -10.64
N TRP A 69 10.97 13.37 -11.60
CA TRP A 69 10.55 13.16 -12.98
C TRP A 69 9.88 11.81 -13.20
N LEU A 70 10.22 10.79 -12.39
CA LEU A 70 9.55 9.50 -12.50
C LEU A 70 8.08 9.63 -12.12
N LEU A 71 7.78 10.45 -11.12
CA LEU A 71 6.40 10.68 -10.73
C LEU A 71 5.64 11.40 -11.84
N GLU A 72 6.26 12.36 -12.51
CA GLU A 72 5.60 13.06 -13.61
C GLU A 72 5.30 12.13 -14.76
N ILE A 73 6.23 11.26 -15.11
CA ILE A 73 6.02 10.30 -16.19
C ILE A 73 4.88 9.35 -15.81
N ALA A 74 4.88 8.84 -14.58
CA ALA A 74 3.84 7.93 -14.14
C ALA A 74 2.48 8.62 -14.13
N SER A 75 2.41 9.83 -13.63
CA SER A 75 1.18 10.60 -13.59
C SER A 75 0.63 10.85 -14.97
N ASP A 76 1.49 11.22 -15.93
CA ASP A 76 1.06 11.47 -17.30
C ASP A 76 0.60 10.18 -17.98
N ASN A 77 1.34 9.10 -17.81
CA ASN A 77 1.00 7.85 -18.49
C ASN A 77 -0.30 7.25 -17.97
N TRP A 78 -0.55 7.36 -16.68
CA TRP A 78 -1.75 6.78 -16.10
C TRP A 78 -2.82 7.81 -15.79
N LYS A 79 -2.55 9.08 -16.08
CA LYS A 79 -3.52 10.17 -15.90
C LYS A 79 -4.03 10.25 -14.46
N ILE A 80 -3.12 10.08 -13.52
CA ILE A 80 -3.45 10.13 -12.10
C ILE A 80 -2.97 11.45 -11.54
N ASN A 81 -3.79 12.10 -10.73
CA ASN A 81 -3.41 13.34 -10.09
C ASN A 81 -2.25 13.08 -9.14
N LYS A 82 -1.21 13.90 -9.20
CA LYS A 82 -0.04 13.76 -8.34
C LYS A 82 -0.38 13.85 -6.85
N ASN A 83 -1.48 14.51 -6.51
CA ASN A 83 -1.89 14.62 -5.13
C ASN A 83 -2.71 13.41 -4.66
N ASP A 84 -3.10 12.53 -5.56
CA ASP A 84 -3.85 11.33 -5.22
C ASP A 84 -2.85 10.24 -4.83
N ARG A 85 -2.41 10.29 -3.59
CA ARG A 85 -1.31 9.40 -3.14
C ARG A 85 -1.71 7.93 -3.19
N MET A 86 -2.96 7.60 -2.82
CA MET A 86 -3.41 6.22 -2.87
C MET A 86 -3.49 5.72 -4.31
N GLY A 87 -3.99 6.55 -5.22
CA GLY A 87 -4.03 6.19 -6.64
C GLY A 87 -2.65 5.91 -7.21
N LEU A 88 -1.67 6.75 -6.85
CA LEU A 88 -0.30 6.56 -7.30
C LEU A 88 0.30 5.29 -6.69
N LEU A 89 0.03 5.04 -5.41
CA LEU A 89 0.54 3.83 -4.75
C LEU A 89 0.02 2.59 -5.48
N LEU A 90 -1.28 2.54 -5.75
CA LEU A 90 -1.88 1.38 -6.40
C LEU A 90 -1.44 1.21 -7.85
N ALA A 91 -1.16 2.32 -8.54
CA ALA A 91 -0.76 2.25 -9.94
C ALA A 91 0.73 1.98 -10.10
N CYS A 92 1.57 2.56 -9.24
CA CYS A 92 3.02 2.55 -9.46
C CYS A 92 3.75 1.44 -8.73
N CYS A 93 3.17 0.89 -7.67
CA CYS A 93 3.92 0.02 -6.79
C CYS A 93 3.63 -1.46 -6.96
N LYS A 94 2.89 -1.82 -8.00
CA LYS A 94 2.58 -3.21 -8.28
C LYS A 94 3.83 -4.03 -8.58
N ASN A 95 4.73 -3.47 -9.35
CA ASN A 95 5.96 -4.15 -9.73
C ASN A 95 7.18 -3.39 -9.22
N CYS A 96 7.09 -2.86 -8.01
CA CYS A 96 8.22 -2.14 -7.44
C CYS A 96 9.43 -3.02 -7.31
N ILE A 97 10.59 -2.44 -7.58
CA ILE A 97 11.83 -3.12 -7.32
C ILE A 97 12.07 -2.98 -5.83
N GLY A 98 12.14 -4.08 -5.13
CA GLY A 98 12.37 -4.05 -3.70
C GLY A 98 11.59 -5.12 -2.98
N THR A 99 11.59 -5.03 -1.65
CA THR A 99 11.04 -6.07 -0.81
C THR A 99 9.53 -6.01 -0.72
N VAL A 100 8.96 -4.82 -0.82
CA VAL A 100 7.53 -4.61 -0.64
C VAL A 100 6.89 -4.13 -1.94
N SER A 101 5.75 -4.72 -2.30
CA SER A 101 4.95 -4.25 -3.43
C SER A 101 3.50 -4.12 -3.00
N VAL A 102 2.73 -3.35 -3.74
CA VAL A 102 1.32 -3.10 -3.44
C VAL A 102 0.53 -3.28 -4.73
N GLU A 103 -0.51 -4.11 -4.70
CA GLU A 103 -1.39 -4.34 -5.84
C GLU A 103 -2.79 -3.88 -5.51
N PRO A 104 -3.53 -3.32 -6.46
CA PRO A 104 -4.91 -2.94 -6.21
C PRO A 104 -5.73 -4.16 -5.79
N LEU A 105 -6.55 -4.00 -4.75
CA LEU A 105 -7.50 -5.01 -4.38
C LEU A 105 -8.82 -4.60 -5.00
N THR A 106 -9.21 -5.28 -6.11
CA THR A 106 -10.44 -4.93 -6.77
C THR A 106 -11.56 -5.75 -6.23
N THR A 107 -12.71 -5.14 -6.02
CA THR A 107 -13.89 -5.89 -5.69
C THR A 107 -14.46 -6.29 -6.98
N GLN A 108 -15.17 -7.38 -6.97
CA GLN A 108 -15.67 -7.89 -8.14
C GLN A 108 -16.62 -7.05 -8.77
N ASN A 109 -17.13 -6.14 -8.14
CA ASN A 109 -18.03 -5.32 -8.77
C ASN A 109 -17.47 -4.36 -9.62
N ASP A 110 -16.28 -4.28 -9.57
CA ASP A 110 -15.76 -3.36 -10.34
C ASP A 110 -15.67 -3.79 -11.64
N GLU A 111 -16.05 -4.35 -11.53
CA GLU A 111 -16.02 -4.67 -12.59
C GLU A 111 -16.42 -4.29 -13.10
#